data_caea55c3330920e6eea37cd03e4176cc
#
_entry.id   caea55c3330920e6eea37cd03e4176cc
#
_cell.length_a   1.000
_cell.length_b   1.000
_cell.length_c   1.000
_cell.angle_alpha   90.00
_cell.angle_beta   90.00
_cell.angle_gamma   90.00
#
_symmetry.space_group_name_H-M   'P 1'
#
loop_
_entity.id
_entity.type
_entity.pdbx_description
1 polymer ?
#
loop_
_entity_poly.entity_id
_entity_poly.type
_entity_poly.pdbx_seq_one_letter_code
_entity_poly.pdbx_strand_id
1 'polypeptide(L)'
;ADTVDTFPELPILEVGPGMGVLTQFLVKKDRLVKVVEVDYESVAYLREAYPSLEDHIIEDDFLKMNLHRLFDGKPFVLTGNYPYNISSQIFFKMLDNKDIVPCCTGMIQKEVAERIAAGPGSKTYGILSVLIQAWYKVEYLFTVSEHVFNPPPKVKSAVIRMTRNETKELGCDEKLFKQVVKTTFNQRRKTLRNSIKPILGKDCP
;
A
#
# COMPACT_ATOMS: atom_id res chain seq x y z
N ALA A 1 14.08 2.72 -5.62
CA ALA A 1 14.63 2.54 -4.27
C ALA A 1 14.62 3.85 -3.47
N ASP A 2 15.03 4.98 -4.05
CA ASP A 2 15.23 6.25 -3.30
C ASP A 2 13.96 6.90 -2.76
N THR A 3 12.80 6.45 -3.20
CA THR A 3 11.51 6.91 -2.66
C THR A 3 11.29 6.57 -1.18
N VAL A 4 12.06 5.63 -0.62
CA VAL A 4 12.04 5.27 0.81
C VAL A 4 12.82 6.26 1.68
N ASP A 5 13.65 7.12 1.09
CA ASP A 5 14.53 8.04 1.82
C ASP A 5 13.82 9.29 2.37
N THR A 6 12.50 9.35 2.22
CA THR A 6 11.65 10.36 2.91
C THR A 6 11.80 10.28 4.44
N PHE A 7 12.07 9.08 4.97
CA PHE A 7 12.35 8.82 6.39
C PHE A 7 13.61 7.97 6.49
N PRO A 8 14.80 8.57 6.35
CA PRO A 8 16.06 7.84 6.27
C PRO A 8 16.42 7.11 7.58
N GLU A 9 15.90 7.54 8.70
CA GLU A 9 16.11 6.97 10.02
C GLU A 9 15.27 5.71 10.31
N LEU A 10 14.21 5.47 9.51
CA LEU A 10 13.30 4.36 9.76
C LEU A 10 13.74 3.08 9.05
N PRO A 11 13.53 1.90 9.65
CA PRO A 11 13.73 0.63 8.97
C PRO A 11 12.76 0.48 7.79
N ILE A 12 13.08 -0.45 6.88
CA ILE A 12 12.31 -0.73 5.68
C ILE A 12 11.70 -2.12 5.77
N LEU A 13 10.43 -2.24 5.39
CA LEU A 13 9.77 -3.50 5.07
C LEU A 13 9.47 -3.56 3.58
N GLU A 14 10.08 -4.49 2.87
CA GLU A 14 9.74 -4.79 1.47
C GLU A 14 8.71 -5.93 1.41
N VAL A 15 7.63 -5.73 0.67
CA VAL A 15 6.59 -6.73 0.45
C VAL A 15 6.69 -7.31 -0.95
N GLY A 16 6.81 -8.65 -1.02
CA GLY A 16 6.90 -9.38 -2.28
C GLY A 16 8.18 -9.06 -3.05
N PRO A 17 9.37 -9.27 -2.47
CA PRO A 17 10.65 -9.00 -3.13
C PRO A 17 10.86 -9.88 -4.38
N GLY A 18 10.21 -11.03 -4.48
CA GLY A 18 10.41 -12.01 -5.55
C GLY A 18 11.89 -12.34 -5.70
N MET A 19 12.45 -12.16 -6.89
CA MET A 19 13.86 -12.40 -7.19
C MET A 19 14.79 -11.22 -6.80
N GLY A 20 14.34 -10.32 -5.91
CA GLY A 20 15.18 -9.28 -5.31
C GLY A 20 15.50 -8.07 -6.19
N VAL A 21 14.67 -7.79 -7.21
CA VAL A 21 14.90 -6.67 -8.14
C VAL A 21 14.96 -5.31 -7.42
N LEU A 22 14.11 -5.08 -6.42
CA LEU A 22 14.17 -3.88 -5.59
C LEU A 22 15.13 -4.09 -4.41
N THR A 23 15.12 -5.27 -3.81
CA THR A 23 15.94 -5.67 -2.65
C THR A 23 17.42 -5.31 -2.84
N GLN A 24 18.00 -5.58 -4.03
CA GLN A 24 19.42 -5.29 -4.34
C GLN A 24 19.84 -3.84 -4.12
N PHE A 25 18.90 -2.91 -4.17
CA PHE A 25 19.13 -1.49 -3.92
C PHE A 25 18.83 -1.11 -2.47
N LEU A 26 17.87 -1.80 -1.83
CA LEU A 26 17.50 -1.52 -0.44
C LEU A 26 18.58 -1.97 0.53
N VAL A 27 19.21 -3.12 0.29
CA VAL A 27 20.31 -3.66 1.13
C VAL A 27 21.57 -2.78 1.13
N LYS A 28 21.69 -1.88 0.17
CA LYS A 28 22.82 -0.91 0.10
C LYS A 28 22.58 0.33 0.95
N LYS A 29 21.37 0.48 1.50
CA LYS A 29 21.05 1.59 2.39
C LYS A 29 21.52 1.24 3.81
N ASP A 30 22.10 2.21 4.50
CA ASP A 30 22.62 2.05 5.87
C ASP A 30 21.48 2.07 6.89
N ARG A 31 20.60 1.05 6.79
CA ARG A 31 19.48 0.85 7.71
C ARG A 31 18.90 -0.56 7.64
N LEU A 32 18.18 -0.94 8.68
CA LEU A 32 17.56 -2.27 8.77
C LEU A 32 16.52 -2.46 7.65
N VAL A 33 16.71 -3.52 6.88
CA VAL A 33 15.77 -3.98 5.85
C VAL A 33 15.24 -5.34 6.24
N LYS A 34 13.91 -5.50 6.26
CA LYS A 34 13.25 -6.81 6.31
C LYS A 34 12.43 -7.01 5.04
N VAL A 35 12.28 -8.25 4.62
CA VAL A 35 11.49 -8.61 3.44
C VAL A 35 10.47 -9.69 3.82
N VAL A 36 9.26 -9.60 3.24
CA VAL A 36 8.19 -10.58 3.43
C VAL A 36 7.83 -11.19 2.09
N GLU A 37 7.97 -12.51 1.99
CA GLU A 37 7.68 -13.27 0.78
C GLU A 37 6.92 -14.55 1.12
N VAL A 38 5.92 -14.89 0.30
CA VAL A 38 5.09 -16.08 0.49
C VAL A 38 5.55 -17.25 -0.40
N ASP A 39 6.25 -16.92 -1.48
CA ASP A 39 6.73 -17.91 -2.43
C ASP A 39 8.03 -18.54 -1.97
N TYR A 40 7.98 -19.84 -1.72
CA TYR A 40 9.11 -20.62 -1.21
C TYR A 40 10.36 -20.58 -2.13
N GLU A 41 10.17 -20.61 -3.47
CA GLU A 41 11.29 -20.57 -4.40
C GLU A 41 11.99 -19.21 -4.35
N SER A 42 11.22 -18.14 -4.28
CA SER A 42 11.75 -16.77 -4.09
C SER A 42 12.48 -16.62 -2.77
N VAL A 43 11.94 -17.17 -1.68
CA VAL A 43 12.61 -17.16 -0.36
C VAL A 43 13.95 -17.90 -0.40
N ALA A 44 13.99 -19.08 -1.01
CA ALA A 44 15.23 -19.85 -1.16
C ALA A 44 16.28 -19.09 -1.96
N TYR A 45 15.88 -18.46 -3.08
CA TYR A 45 16.75 -17.62 -3.87
C TYR A 45 17.28 -16.42 -3.09
N LEU A 46 16.41 -15.73 -2.34
CA LEU A 46 16.82 -14.55 -1.56
C LEU A 46 17.83 -14.88 -0.48
N ARG A 47 17.70 -16.02 0.20
CA ARG A 47 18.67 -16.50 1.20
C ARG A 47 20.04 -16.75 0.57
N GLU A 48 20.09 -17.31 -0.62
CA GLU A 48 21.33 -17.55 -1.34
C GLU A 48 21.94 -16.24 -1.89
N ALA A 49 21.12 -15.40 -2.53
CA ALA A 49 21.58 -14.17 -3.20
C ALA A 49 21.93 -13.04 -2.23
N TYR A 50 21.28 -13.00 -1.05
CA TYR A 50 21.45 -11.95 -0.04
C TYR A 50 21.71 -12.53 1.37
N PRO A 51 22.88 -13.15 1.63
CA PRO A 51 23.19 -13.75 2.94
C PRO A 51 23.07 -12.77 4.12
N SER A 52 23.30 -11.48 3.87
CA SER A 52 23.13 -10.42 4.88
C SER A 52 21.70 -10.20 5.33
N LEU A 53 20.71 -10.71 4.61
CA LEU A 53 19.29 -10.64 4.96
C LEU A 53 18.74 -11.94 5.56
N GLU A 54 19.53 -13.00 5.78
CA GLU A 54 19.01 -14.31 6.15
C GLU A 54 18.06 -14.26 7.36
N ASP A 55 18.45 -13.54 8.42
CA ASP A 55 17.62 -13.35 9.61
C ASP A 55 16.47 -12.33 9.42
N HIS A 56 16.39 -11.71 8.27
CA HIS A 56 15.44 -10.64 7.94
C HIS A 56 14.47 -11.03 6.82
N ILE A 57 14.60 -12.23 6.26
CA ILE A 57 13.68 -12.80 5.29
C ILE A 57 12.56 -13.51 6.05
N ILE A 58 11.35 -13.02 5.90
CA ILE A 58 10.15 -13.53 6.56
C ILE A 58 9.32 -14.26 5.52
N GLU A 59 9.25 -15.59 5.66
CA GLU A 59 8.40 -16.45 4.85
C GLU A 59 6.99 -16.48 5.43
N ASP A 60 6.13 -15.53 5.02
CA ASP A 60 4.77 -15.40 5.53
C ASP A 60 3.87 -14.62 4.54
N ASP A 61 2.57 -14.70 4.75
CA ASP A 61 1.58 -13.92 4.04
C ASP A 61 1.44 -12.53 4.69
N PHE A 62 1.95 -11.50 4.01
CA PHE A 62 1.86 -10.11 4.47
C PHE A 62 0.45 -9.73 4.92
N LEU A 63 -0.59 -10.19 4.23
CA LEU A 63 -1.96 -9.83 4.55
C LEU A 63 -2.46 -10.42 5.88
N LYS A 64 -1.86 -11.51 6.35
CA LYS A 64 -2.25 -12.21 7.59
C LYS A 64 -1.39 -11.85 8.79
N MET A 65 -0.13 -11.46 8.57
CA MET A 65 0.83 -11.22 9.65
C MET A 65 0.48 -10.01 10.53
N ASN A 66 0.96 -10.02 11.76
CA ASN A 66 0.88 -8.88 12.67
C ASN A 66 2.08 -7.95 12.48
N LEU A 67 1.87 -6.79 11.88
CA LEU A 67 2.94 -5.84 11.56
C LEU A 67 3.63 -5.23 12.78
N HIS A 68 2.94 -5.12 13.92
CA HIS A 68 3.53 -4.60 15.16
C HIS A 68 4.65 -5.49 15.73
N ARG A 69 4.72 -6.77 15.31
CA ARG A 69 5.80 -7.68 15.75
C ARG A 69 7.09 -7.53 14.96
N LEU A 70 7.04 -6.85 13.80
CA LEU A 70 8.19 -6.83 12.88
C LEU A 70 9.37 -5.98 13.40
N PHE A 71 9.06 -4.87 14.02
CA PHE A 71 10.04 -3.90 14.52
C PHE A 71 9.72 -3.45 15.96
N ASP A 72 9.22 -4.39 16.77
CA ASP A 72 8.87 -4.14 18.19
C ASP A 72 7.89 -2.97 18.36
N GLY A 73 6.92 -2.87 17.45
CA GLY A 73 5.92 -1.79 17.44
C GLY A 73 6.44 -0.42 16.97
N LYS A 74 7.70 -0.35 16.54
CA LYS A 74 8.30 0.89 16.04
C LYS A 74 7.87 1.18 14.60
N PRO A 75 7.81 2.46 14.19
CA PRO A 75 7.51 2.85 12.82
C PRO A 75 8.53 2.33 11.80
N PHE A 76 8.05 2.07 10.58
CA PHE A 76 8.86 1.64 9.45
C PHE A 76 8.31 2.16 8.12
N VAL A 77 9.16 2.18 7.09
CA VAL A 77 8.75 2.49 5.72
C VAL A 77 8.32 1.20 5.03
N LEU A 78 7.10 1.19 4.49
CA LEU A 78 6.58 0.09 3.69
C LEU A 78 6.91 0.33 2.22
N THR A 79 7.51 -0.65 1.55
CA THR A 79 7.83 -0.55 0.12
C THR A 79 7.64 -1.88 -0.60
N GLY A 80 7.57 -1.81 -1.93
CA GLY A 80 7.53 -3.00 -2.76
C GLY A 80 7.27 -2.70 -4.24
N ASN A 81 7.56 -3.69 -5.06
CA ASN A 81 6.96 -3.86 -6.37
C ASN A 81 5.70 -4.70 -6.14
N TYR A 82 4.60 -4.02 -5.76
CA TYR A 82 3.44 -4.71 -5.21
C TYR A 82 2.74 -5.59 -6.25
N PRO A 83 2.40 -6.85 -5.90
CA PRO A 83 1.61 -7.72 -6.77
C PRO A 83 0.28 -7.05 -7.12
N TYR A 84 -0.05 -6.98 -8.42
CA TYR A 84 -1.19 -6.21 -8.92
C TYR A 84 -2.54 -6.69 -8.36
N ASN A 85 -2.68 -8.00 -8.18
CA ASN A 85 -3.91 -8.63 -7.71
C ASN A 85 -4.24 -8.36 -6.23
N ILE A 86 -3.26 -7.97 -5.41
CA ILE A 86 -3.44 -7.73 -3.97
C ILE A 86 -3.04 -6.32 -3.53
N SER A 87 -2.64 -5.43 -4.43
CA SER A 87 -2.17 -4.09 -4.07
C SER A 87 -3.18 -3.31 -3.23
N SER A 88 -4.47 -3.36 -3.57
CA SER A 88 -5.52 -2.71 -2.77
C SER A 88 -5.63 -3.29 -1.35
N GLN A 89 -5.45 -4.60 -1.18
CA GLN A 89 -5.48 -5.26 0.13
C GLN A 89 -4.28 -4.85 0.98
N ILE A 90 -3.10 -4.72 0.36
CA ILE A 90 -1.89 -4.20 1.01
C ILE A 90 -2.14 -2.79 1.56
N PHE A 91 -2.78 -1.91 0.76
CA PHE A 91 -3.10 -0.55 1.22
C PHE A 91 -4.17 -0.50 2.30
N PHE A 92 -5.15 -1.39 2.27
CA PHE A 92 -6.08 -1.51 3.40
C PHE A 92 -5.37 -1.97 4.68
N LYS A 93 -4.45 -2.91 4.57
CA LYS A 93 -3.63 -3.33 5.71
C LYS A 93 -2.72 -2.22 6.21
N MET A 94 -2.15 -1.42 5.33
CA MET A 94 -1.42 -0.20 5.69
C MET A 94 -2.31 0.76 6.49
N LEU A 95 -3.53 1.01 6.04
CA LEU A 95 -4.50 1.87 6.74
C LEU A 95 -4.86 1.35 8.13
N ASP A 96 -5.02 0.05 8.27
CA ASP A 96 -5.31 -0.59 9.56
C ASP A 96 -4.10 -0.53 10.52
N ASN A 97 -2.89 -0.23 10.04
CA ASN A 97 -1.63 -0.09 10.79
C ASN A 97 -0.97 1.29 10.57
N LYS A 98 -1.77 2.32 10.34
CA LYS A 98 -1.30 3.69 10.03
C LYS A 98 -0.51 4.37 11.15
N ASP A 99 -0.60 3.85 12.36
CA ASP A 99 0.15 4.28 13.53
C ASP A 99 1.65 3.94 13.44
N ILE A 100 2.00 2.83 12.77
CA ILE A 100 3.39 2.37 12.60
C ILE A 100 3.90 2.46 11.15
N VAL A 101 3.07 2.87 10.17
CA VAL A 101 3.47 3.03 8.77
C VAL A 101 3.36 4.49 8.35
N PRO A 102 4.35 5.34 8.71
CA PRO A 102 4.34 6.76 8.33
C PRO A 102 4.55 7.00 6.84
N CYS A 103 5.15 6.05 6.12
CA CYS A 103 5.38 6.13 4.68
C CYS A 103 5.20 4.77 4.02
N CYS A 104 4.45 4.78 2.92
CA CYS A 104 4.34 3.65 2.01
C CYS A 104 4.65 4.14 0.59
N THR A 105 5.57 3.48 -0.08
CA THR A 105 5.97 3.82 -1.44
C THR A 105 6.20 2.57 -2.26
N GLY A 106 6.05 2.65 -3.57
CA GLY A 106 6.30 1.48 -4.40
C GLY A 106 5.60 1.57 -5.76
N MET A 107 5.77 0.49 -6.51
CA MET A 107 5.22 0.37 -7.85
C MET A 107 3.94 -0.46 -7.84
N ILE A 108 2.94 0.04 -8.55
CA ILE A 108 1.62 -0.58 -8.75
C ILE A 108 1.14 -0.38 -10.20
N GLN A 109 0.01 -0.96 -10.55
CA GLN A 109 -0.64 -0.65 -11.82
C GLN A 109 -0.96 0.85 -11.91
N LYS A 110 -0.70 1.45 -13.08
CA LYS A 110 -0.94 2.89 -13.33
C LYS A 110 -2.37 3.30 -13.00
N GLU A 111 -3.36 2.52 -13.43
CA GLU A 111 -4.78 2.82 -13.15
C GLU A 111 -5.09 2.87 -11.65
N VAL A 112 -4.48 1.98 -10.86
CA VAL A 112 -4.66 1.97 -9.39
C VAL A 112 -3.99 3.20 -8.78
N ALA A 113 -2.79 3.56 -9.25
CA ALA A 113 -2.08 4.76 -8.81
C ALA A 113 -2.88 6.05 -9.10
N GLU A 114 -3.42 6.17 -10.32
CA GLU A 114 -4.27 7.29 -10.72
C GLU A 114 -5.54 7.38 -9.85
N ARG A 115 -6.13 6.22 -9.53
CA ARG A 115 -7.31 6.14 -8.66
C ARG A 115 -7.00 6.58 -7.23
N ILE A 116 -5.88 6.15 -6.67
CA ILE A 116 -5.46 6.53 -5.31
C ILE A 116 -5.15 8.03 -5.23
N ALA A 117 -4.51 8.59 -6.27
CA ALA A 117 -4.13 10.01 -6.33
C ALA A 117 -5.25 10.94 -6.80
N ALA A 118 -6.38 10.40 -7.28
CA ALA A 118 -7.48 11.20 -7.82
C ALA A 118 -8.10 12.11 -6.77
N GLY A 119 -8.41 13.34 -7.17
CA GLY A 119 -9.19 14.29 -6.39
C GLY A 119 -10.72 14.16 -6.61
N PRO A 120 -11.52 14.78 -5.74
CA PRO A 120 -12.98 14.85 -5.88
C PRO A 120 -13.41 15.40 -7.25
N GLY A 121 -14.56 14.93 -7.75
CA GLY A 121 -15.13 15.38 -9.02
C GLY A 121 -14.67 14.60 -10.25
N SER A 122 -13.69 13.72 -10.15
CA SER A 122 -13.25 12.89 -11.25
C SER A 122 -13.95 11.51 -11.26
N LYS A 123 -13.98 10.83 -12.43
CA LYS A 123 -14.49 9.47 -12.54
C LYS A 123 -13.62 8.45 -11.81
N THR A 124 -12.35 8.72 -11.66
CA THR A 124 -11.36 7.86 -10.98
C THR A 124 -11.41 7.99 -9.46
N TYR A 125 -11.92 9.10 -8.93
CA TYR A 125 -12.11 9.29 -7.49
C TYR A 125 -13.07 8.24 -6.93
N GLY A 126 -12.61 7.45 -5.96
CA GLY A 126 -13.35 6.33 -5.45
C GLY A 126 -12.94 5.91 -4.03
N ILE A 127 -13.28 4.68 -3.65
CA ILE A 127 -13.05 4.15 -2.30
C ILE A 127 -11.60 4.31 -1.87
N LEU A 128 -10.64 3.91 -2.70
CA LEU A 128 -9.21 4.02 -2.39
C LEU A 128 -8.76 5.47 -2.24
N SER A 129 -9.25 6.37 -3.12
CA SER A 129 -8.95 7.81 -3.01
C SER A 129 -9.37 8.36 -1.66
N VAL A 130 -10.63 8.13 -1.28
CA VAL A 130 -11.21 8.67 -0.04
C VAL A 130 -10.52 8.10 1.19
N LEU A 131 -10.41 6.77 1.28
CA LEU A 131 -9.90 6.12 2.47
C LEU A 131 -8.41 6.38 2.69
N ILE A 132 -7.60 6.40 1.61
CA ILE A 132 -6.16 6.66 1.73
C ILE A 132 -5.91 8.14 2.01
N GLN A 133 -6.54 9.04 1.26
CA GLN A 133 -6.30 10.49 1.41
C GLN A 133 -6.85 11.06 2.73
N ALA A 134 -7.77 10.36 3.41
CA ALA A 134 -8.15 10.72 4.77
C ALA A 134 -6.95 10.74 5.74
N TRP A 135 -5.95 9.87 5.51
CA TRP A 135 -4.84 9.65 6.42
C TRP A 135 -3.45 9.91 5.82
N TYR A 136 -3.34 9.94 4.50
CA TYR A 136 -2.08 10.04 3.77
C TYR A 136 -2.16 11.12 2.70
N LYS A 137 -1.09 11.90 2.57
CA LYS A 137 -0.80 12.67 1.37
C LYS A 137 -0.31 11.69 0.30
N VAL A 138 -0.91 11.73 -0.87
CA VAL A 138 -0.57 10.85 -2.00
C VAL A 138 0.18 11.64 -3.06
N GLU A 139 1.31 11.11 -3.52
CA GLU A 139 2.12 11.68 -4.59
C GLU A 139 2.28 10.62 -5.70
N TYR A 140 1.81 10.94 -6.89
CA TYR A 140 2.09 10.17 -8.10
C TYR A 140 3.46 10.61 -8.63
N LEU A 141 4.49 9.79 -8.47
CA LEU A 141 5.86 10.19 -8.75
C LEU A 141 6.19 10.11 -10.24
N PHE A 142 5.99 8.95 -10.85
CA PHE A 142 6.20 8.75 -12.29
C PHE A 142 5.55 7.46 -12.81
N THR A 143 5.34 7.44 -14.12
CA THR A 143 4.86 6.26 -14.85
C THR A 143 6.05 5.40 -15.28
N VAL A 144 5.85 4.07 -15.23
CA VAL A 144 6.82 3.07 -15.71
C VAL A 144 6.20 2.37 -16.92
N SER A 145 6.96 2.36 -18.03
CA SER A 145 6.52 1.68 -19.24
C SER A 145 6.51 0.16 -19.06
N GLU A 146 5.56 -0.51 -19.69
CA GLU A 146 5.48 -1.96 -19.76
C GLU A 146 6.72 -2.61 -20.42
N HIS A 147 7.41 -1.89 -21.28
CA HIS A 147 8.59 -2.39 -22.01
C HIS A 147 9.85 -2.56 -21.17
N VAL A 148 9.85 -2.06 -19.93
CA VAL A 148 10.99 -2.26 -19.01
C VAL A 148 10.97 -3.61 -18.30
N PHE A 149 9.89 -4.38 -18.47
CA PHE A 149 9.71 -5.69 -17.84
C PHE A 149 9.92 -6.82 -18.84
N ASN A 150 10.37 -7.97 -18.34
CA ASN A 150 10.50 -9.20 -19.12
C ASN A 150 9.90 -10.40 -18.35
N PRO A 151 8.78 -10.97 -18.81
CA PRO A 151 7.93 -10.53 -19.93
C PRO A 151 7.19 -9.22 -19.63
N PRO A 152 6.84 -8.42 -20.66
CA PRO A 152 6.12 -7.17 -20.45
C PRO A 152 4.69 -7.43 -19.97
N PRO A 153 4.21 -6.74 -18.93
CA PRO A 153 2.83 -6.82 -18.52
C PRO A 153 1.90 -6.15 -19.55
N LYS A 154 0.60 -6.46 -19.48
CA LYS A 154 -0.40 -5.87 -20.38
C LYS A 154 -0.74 -4.40 -20.08
N VAL A 155 -0.25 -3.88 -18.95
CA VAL A 155 -0.59 -2.56 -18.44
C VAL A 155 0.66 -1.83 -17.95
N LYS A 156 0.62 -0.50 -18.03
CA LYS A 156 1.66 0.36 -17.46
C LYS A 156 1.63 0.31 -15.93
N SER A 157 2.77 0.57 -15.35
CA SER A 157 2.93 0.74 -13.90
C SER A 157 3.14 2.21 -13.54
N ALA A 158 3.03 2.51 -12.29
CA ALA A 158 3.41 3.80 -11.73
C ALA A 158 4.01 3.63 -10.34
N VAL A 159 4.89 4.53 -9.99
CA VAL A 159 5.43 4.63 -8.63
C VAL A 159 4.70 5.74 -7.90
N ILE A 160 4.21 5.42 -6.71
CA ILE A 160 3.53 6.34 -5.81
C ILE A 160 4.27 6.41 -4.48
N ARG A 161 4.02 7.51 -3.76
CA ARG A 161 4.41 7.67 -2.36
C ARG A 161 3.21 8.17 -1.57
N MET A 162 2.97 7.57 -0.44
CA MET A 162 1.92 7.92 0.52
C MET A 162 2.59 8.20 1.85
N THR A 163 2.46 9.44 2.34
CA THR A 163 3.06 9.89 3.60
C THR A 163 1.93 10.28 4.55
N ARG A 164 2.02 9.86 5.83
CA ARG A 164 1.03 10.26 6.84
C ARG A 164 0.83 11.78 6.81
N ASN A 165 -0.42 12.19 6.76
CA ASN A 165 -0.80 13.59 6.90
C ASN A 165 -1.01 13.95 8.39
N GLU A 166 -1.44 15.16 8.66
CA GLU A 166 -1.63 15.68 10.02
C GLU A 166 -2.91 15.17 10.70
N THR A 167 -3.75 14.39 10.00
CA THR A 167 -5.00 13.86 10.54
C THR A 167 -4.71 12.85 11.65
N LYS A 168 -5.11 13.19 12.87
CA LYS A 168 -5.03 12.31 14.04
C LYS A 168 -6.31 11.51 14.22
N GLU A 169 -7.44 12.15 13.99
CA GLU A 169 -8.79 11.58 14.10
C GLU A 169 -9.72 12.21 13.06
N LEU A 170 -10.77 11.52 12.65
CA LEU A 170 -11.73 11.99 11.64
C LEU A 170 -12.91 12.77 12.21
N GLY A 171 -13.02 12.93 13.53
CA GLY A 171 -14.21 13.47 14.18
C GLY A 171 -15.47 12.59 14.07
N CYS A 172 -15.29 11.33 13.66
CA CYS A 172 -16.34 10.32 13.56
C CYS A 172 -15.75 8.92 13.77
N ASP A 173 -16.62 7.91 13.95
CA ASP A 173 -16.17 6.52 14.04
C ASP A 173 -15.55 6.05 12.71
N GLU A 174 -14.30 5.56 12.77
CA GLU A 174 -13.54 5.15 11.58
C GLU A 174 -14.15 3.93 10.86
N LYS A 175 -14.77 3.01 11.59
CA LYS A 175 -15.42 1.82 10.99
C LYS A 175 -16.67 2.25 10.24
N LEU A 176 -17.46 3.14 10.83
CA LEU A 176 -18.62 3.71 10.17
C LEU A 176 -18.23 4.54 8.95
N PHE A 177 -17.17 5.36 9.03
CA PHE A 177 -16.63 6.09 7.88
C PHE A 177 -16.27 5.14 6.74
N LYS A 178 -15.47 4.10 7.02
CA LYS A 178 -15.08 3.07 6.03
C LYS A 178 -16.30 2.38 5.42
N GLN A 179 -17.32 2.06 6.24
CA GLN A 179 -18.56 1.43 5.79
C GLN A 179 -19.36 2.36 4.87
N VAL A 180 -19.56 3.62 5.25
CA VAL A 180 -20.29 4.62 4.47
C VAL A 180 -19.62 4.80 3.11
N VAL A 181 -18.30 5.03 3.08
CA VAL A 181 -17.53 5.21 1.86
C VAL A 181 -17.68 3.98 0.94
N LYS A 182 -17.46 2.77 1.45
CA LYS A 182 -17.61 1.54 0.64
C LYS A 182 -19.02 1.37 0.11
N THR A 183 -20.04 1.55 0.94
CA THR A 183 -21.45 1.34 0.57
C THR A 183 -21.89 2.34 -0.51
N THR A 184 -21.55 3.61 -0.36
CA THR A 184 -21.98 4.66 -1.28
C THR A 184 -21.22 4.60 -2.61
N PHE A 185 -19.90 4.43 -2.60
CA PHE A 185 -19.10 4.34 -3.82
C PHE A 185 -19.33 3.06 -4.62
N ASN A 186 -19.70 1.95 -4.00
CA ASN A 186 -20.11 0.74 -4.71
C ASN A 186 -21.43 0.91 -5.50
N GLN A 187 -22.20 1.95 -5.20
CA GLN A 187 -23.47 2.25 -5.85
C GLN A 187 -23.42 3.61 -6.61
N ARG A 188 -22.33 3.94 -7.25
CA ARG A 188 -22.06 5.25 -7.91
C ARG A 188 -23.14 5.74 -8.88
N ARG A 189 -23.96 4.83 -9.43
CA ARG A 189 -25.07 5.19 -10.34
C ARG A 189 -26.34 5.63 -9.60
N LYS A 190 -26.41 5.42 -8.29
CA LYS A 190 -27.54 5.83 -7.46
C LYS A 190 -27.27 7.17 -6.80
N THR A 191 -28.34 7.88 -6.47
CA THR A 191 -28.24 9.07 -5.60
C THR A 191 -27.71 8.65 -4.23
N LEU A 192 -27.06 9.58 -3.52
CA LEU A 192 -26.52 9.32 -2.18
C LEU A 192 -27.61 8.77 -1.23
N ARG A 193 -28.79 9.39 -1.25
CA ARG A 193 -29.96 8.93 -0.46
C ARG A 193 -30.28 7.44 -0.70
N ASN A 194 -30.23 6.98 -1.94
CA ASN A 194 -30.52 5.57 -2.26
C ASN A 194 -29.35 4.64 -1.97
N SER A 195 -28.11 5.10 -2.09
CA SER A 195 -26.92 4.27 -1.86
C SER A 195 -26.63 4.04 -0.38
N ILE A 196 -27.06 4.95 0.51
CA ILE A 196 -26.82 4.85 1.96
C ILE A 196 -27.89 4.05 2.72
N LYS A 197 -29.03 3.77 2.09
CA LYS A 197 -30.13 2.99 2.70
C LYS A 197 -29.72 1.68 3.40
N PRO A 198 -28.74 0.91 2.89
CA PRO A 198 -28.27 -0.30 3.58
C PRO A 198 -27.71 -0.04 4.98
N ILE A 199 -27.28 1.20 5.27
CA ILE A 199 -26.72 1.59 6.57
C ILE A 199 -27.80 2.21 7.45
N LEU A 200 -28.61 3.11 6.89
CA LEU A 200 -29.57 3.93 7.64
C LEU A 200 -30.99 3.35 7.69
N GLY A 201 -31.29 2.31 6.91
CA GLY A 201 -32.62 1.76 6.78
C GLY A 201 -33.47 2.44 5.70
N LYS A 202 -34.68 1.89 5.45
CA LYS A 202 -35.58 2.35 4.38
C LYS A 202 -36.22 3.71 4.68
N ASP A 203 -36.44 4.00 5.96
CA ASP A 203 -37.17 5.16 6.45
C ASP A 203 -36.26 6.38 6.77
N CYS A 204 -35.02 6.33 6.30
CA CYS A 204 -34.12 7.47 6.42
C CYS A 204 -34.64 8.64 5.56
N PRO A 205 -34.85 9.84 6.13
CA PRO A 205 -35.37 11.01 5.45
C PRO A 205 -34.51 11.52 4.28
#